data_940fb61c5da008819bb51e36c25a0855
#
_entry.id   940fb61c5da008819bb51e36c25a0855
#
_cell.length_a   1.000
_cell.length_b   1.000
_cell.length_c   1.000
_cell.angle_alpha   90.00
_cell.angle_beta   90.00
_cell.angle_gamma   90.00
#
_symmetry.space_group_name_H-M   'P 1'
#
loop_
_entity.id
_entity.type
_entity.pdbx_description
1 polymer ?
#
loop_
_entity_poly.entity_id
_entity_poly.type
_entity_poly.pdbx_seq_one_letter_code
_entity_poly.pdbx_strand_id
1 'polypeptide(L)'
;MRLENKVAIITGGTSGMGKATANLFAKEGAKVVICGRRLDLGQEIVQGIKNGNGDAIFIAADVSNESDVKELVHHSISKYSKVDVLFNNAGINEKQMSKITDETKSSWDKIFDVNLNGMFLMIKHVLPEMVKAGRGSIINNSSVLSLQANKVPSTSYHASKGAVTSMTRKIAIDYAQSNIRINAIHPGSIATEMTGVELINLNQSEVIGDFKKKQPLPRMGHPIDIAYAALYLASDESAFVTGTTLTVDGGQSSFYRVE
;
A
#
# COMPACT_ATOMS: atom_id res chain seq x y z
N MET A 1 -18.94 10.67 -6.83
CA MET A 1 -17.59 10.06 -6.76
C MET A 1 -17.06 10.21 -5.33
N ARG A 2 -16.50 9.13 -4.78
CA ARG A 2 -16.09 9.08 -3.35
C ARG A 2 -14.84 9.90 -3.03
N LEU A 3 -14.01 10.21 -4.04
CA LEU A 3 -12.77 10.99 -3.92
C LEU A 3 -12.77 12.24 -4.79
N GLU A 4 -13.94 12.76 -5.11
CA GLU A 4 -14.05 13.96 -5.95
C GLU A 4 -13.24 15.12 -5.35
N ASN A 5 -12.44 15.79 -6.19
CA ASN A 5 -11.55 16.89 -5.82
C ASN A 5 -10.43 16.53 -4.79
N LYS A 6 -10.22 15.27 -4.42
CA LYS A 6 -9.09 14.86 -3.58
C LYS A 6 -7.85 14.64 -4.44
N VAL A 7 -6.69 14.94 -3.88
CA VAL A 7 -5.37 14.64 -4.46
C VAL A 7 -4.76 13.48 -3.69
N ALA A 8 -4.43 12.39 -4.40
CA ALA A 8 -3.91 11.17 -3.80
C ALA A 8 -2.52 10.81 -4.33
N ILE A 9 -1.54 10.67 -3.45
CA ILE A 9 -0.24 10.08 -3.77
C ILE A 9 -0.30 8.58 -3.50
N ILE A 10 0.14 7.77 -4.47
CA ILE A 10 0.19 6.30 -4.38
C ILE A 10 1.61 5.84 -4.68
N THR A 11 2.31 5.33 -3.66
CA THR A 11 3.65 4.77 -3.84
C THR A 11 3.59 3.32 -4.32
N GLY A 12 4.56 2.89 -5.12
CA GLY A 12 4.52 1.56 -5.74
C GLY A 12 3.34 1.37 -6.68
N GLY A 13 2.89 2.45 -7.33
CA GLY A 13 1.68 2.49 -8.15
C GLY A 13 1.81 1.86 -9.54
N THR A 14 2.98 1.32 -9.91
CA THR A 14 3.23 0.78 -11.26
C THR A 14 2.80 -0.68 -11.45
N SER A 15 2.37 -1.38 -10.42
CA SER A 15 1.89 -2.78 -10.52
C SER A 15 0.98 -3.17 -9.34
N GLY A 16 0.39 -4.35 -9.42
CA GLY A 16 -0.33 -5.00 -8.34
C GLY A 16 -1.38 -4.10 -7.66
N MET A 17 -1.35 -4.07 -6.33
CA MET A 17 -2.30 -3.32 -5.50
C MET A 17 -2.24 -1.81 -5.75
N GLY A 18 -1.03 -1.26 -5.96
CA GLY A 18 -0.86 0.16 -6.24
C GLY A 18 -1.48 0.59 -7.58
N LYS A 19 -1.25 -0.17 -8.66
CA LYS A 19 -1.89 0.06 -9.98
C LYS A 19 -3.42 -0.02 -9.88
N ALA A 20 -3.94 -1.04 -9.20
CA ALA A 20 -5.39 -1.20 -9.01
C ALA A 20 -5.98 -0.02 -8.23
N THR A 21 -5.29 0.46 -7.19
CA THR A 21 -5.72 1.60 -6.39
C THR A 21 -5.67 2.90 -7.20
N ALA A 22 -4.60 3.13 -7.99
CA ALA A 22 -4.50 4.32 -8.84
C ALA A 22 -5.66 4.42 -9.83
N ASN A 23 -5.98 3.33 -10.52
CA ASN A 23 -7.11 3.28 -11.45
C ASN A 23 -8.46 3.50 -10.75
N LEU A 24 -8.68 2.86 -9.59
CA LEU A 24 -9.91 3.00 -8.84
C LEU A 24 -10.08 4.43 -8.28
N PHE A 25 -9.03 5.01 -7.71
CA PHE A 25 -9.07 6.36 -7.16
C PHE A 25 -9.35 7.40 -8.24
N ALA A 26 -8.72 7.28 -9.43
CA ALA A 26 -9.00 8.14 -10.57
C ALA A 26 -10.47 8.01 -11.04
N LYS A 27 -11.00 6.78 -11.12
CA LYS A 27 -12.42 6.52 -11.45
C LYS A 27 -13.36 7.14 -10.41
N GLU A 28 -12.93 7.24 -9.16
CA GLU A 28 -13.69 7.86 -8.07
C GLU A 28 -13.44 9.38 -7.93
N GLY A 29 -12.83 10.00 -8.95
CA GLY A 29 -12.69 11.45 -9.06
C GLY A 29 -11.45 12.05 -8.40
N ALA A 30 -10.51 11.23 -7.93
CA ALA A 30 -9.24 11.74 -7.41
C ALA A 30 -8.31 12.20 -8.54
N LYS A 31 -7.51 13.24 -8.26
CA LYS A 31 -6.28 13.54 -9.00
C LYS A 31 -5.18 12.66 -8.43
N VAL A 32 -4.57 11.82 -9.25
CA VAL A 32 -3.68 10.76 -8.77
C VAL A 32 -2.23 11.05 -9.13
N VAL A 33 -1.36 11.06 -8.12
CA VAL A 33 0.08 11.05 -8.29
C VAL A 33 0.60 9.63 -8.08
N ILE A 34 1.07 9.02 -9.15
CA ILE A 34 1.63 7.67 -9.14
C ILE A 34 3.13 7.78 -8.96
N CYS A 35 3.68 7.09 -7.96
CA CYS A 35 5.11 7.03 -7.70
C CYS A 35 5.64 5.60 -7.87
N GLY A 36 6.82 5.48 -8.47
CA GLY A 36 7.54 4.23 -8.63
C GLY A 36 8.82 4.42 -9.44
N ARG A 37 9.62 3.35 -9.57
CA ARG A 37 10.91 3.41 -10.27
C ARG A 37 10.82 3.11 -11.77
N ARG A 38 9.73 2.48 -12.23
CA ARG A 38 9.54 1.99 -13.61
C ARG A 38 8.79 3.04 -14.42
N LEU A 39 9.53 3.88 -15.13
CA LEU A 39 9.00 5.04 -15.88
C LEU A 39 7.95 4.63 -16.91
N ASP A 40 8.29 3.66 -17.78
CA ASP A 40 7.42 3.25 -18.90
C ASP A 40 6.07 2.74 -18.39
N LEU A 41 6.07 1.86 -17.36
CA LEU A 41 4.85 1.35 -16.75
C LEU A 41 4.03 2.46 -16.06
N GLY A 42 4.71 3.43 -15.44
CA GLY A 42 4.04 4.57 -14.83
C GLY A 42 3.33 5.44 -15.86
N GLN A 43 3.99 5.71 -16.99
CA GLN A 43 3.41 6.49 -18.09
C GLN A 43 2.24 5.76 -18.76
N GLU A 44 2.35 4.44 -18.96
CA GLU A 44 1.24 3.62 -19.49
C GLU A 44 -0.01 3.74 -18.62
N ILE A 45 0.14 3.63 -17.29
CA ILE A 45 -0.98 3.72 -16.35
C ILE A 45 -1.60 5.13 -16.37
N VAL A 46 -0.78 6.17 -16.38
CA VAL A 46 -1.25 7.55 -16.52
C VAL A 46 -2.04 7.75 -17.80
N GLN A 47 -1.55 7.22 -18.92
CA GLN A 47 -2.26 7.30 -20.19
C GLN A 47 -3.60 6.56 -20.15
N GLY A 48 -3.64 5.36 -19.54
CA GLY A 48 -4.88 4.60 -19.34
C GLY A 48 -5.91 5.38 -18.50
N ILE A 49 -5.47 6.02 -17.42
CA ILE A 49 -6.34 6.86 -16.58
C ILE A 49 -6.88 8.06 -17.36
N LYS A 50 -6.02 8.74 -18.13
CA LYS A 50 -6.43 9.90 -18.95
C LYS A 50 -7.40 9.54 -20.07
N ASN A 51 -7.21 8.38 -20.70
CA ASN A 51 -8.15 7.85 -21.71
C ASN A 51 -9.54 7.57 -21.11
N GLY A 52 -9.61 7.28 -19.79
CA GLY A 52 -10.85 7.15 -19.03
C GLY A 52 -11.36 8.48 -18.43
N ASN A 53 -10.87 9.64 -18.91
CA ASN A 53 -11.21 11.00 -18.44
C ASN A 53 -10.79 11.27 -16.97
N GLY A 54 -9.87 10.49 -16.40
CA GLY A 54 -9.27 10.76 -15.10
C GLY A 54 -8.07 11.70 -15.20
N ASP A 55 -7.64 12.23 -14.05
CA ASP A 55 -6.45 13.09 -13.94
C ASP A 55 -5.35 12.36 -13.15
N ALA A 56 -4.21 12.13 -13.80
CA ALA A 56 -3.07 11.49 -13.18
C ALA A 56 -1.75 12.02 -13.74
N ILE A 57 -0.72 11.98 -12.88
CA ILE A 57 0.69 12.15 -13.26
C ILE A 57 1.53 11.01 -12.68
N PHE A 58 2.65 10.74 -13.31
CA PHE A 58 3.66 9.82 -12.80
C PHE A 58 4.92 10.60 -12.44
N ILE A 59 5.50 10.29 -11.28
CA ILE A 59 6.78 10.83 -10.83
C ILE A 59 7.69 9.64 -10.50
N ALA A 60 8.81 9.55 -11.20
CA ALA A 60 9.82 8.52 -10.93
C ALA A 60 10.51 8.86 -9.60
N ALA A 61 10.44 7.95 -8.64
CA ALA A 61 11.08 8.12 -7.34
C ALA A 61 11.32 6.77 -6.66
N ASP A 62 12.44 6.65 -5.96
CA ASP A 62 12.69 5.58 -5.00
C ASP A 62 12.34 6.08 -3.60
N VAL A 63 11.34 5.47 -2.96
CA VAL A 63 10.87 5.88 -1.63
C VAL A 63 11.96 5.74 -0.55
N SER A 64 12.97 4.92 -0.75
CA SER A 64 14.12 4.78 0.16
C SER A 64 15.12 5.94 0.08
N ASN A 65 14.99 6.81 -0.95
CA ASN A 65 15.81 7.99 -1.14
C ASN A 65 15.06 9.24 -0.69
N GLU A 66 15.54 9.92 0.34
CA GLU A 66 14.85 11.12 0.88
C GLU A 66 14.81 12.28 -0.12
N SER A 67 15.81 12.43 -1.01
CA SER A 67 15.78 13.47 -2.05
C SER A 67 14.65 13.23 -3.04
N ASP A 68 14.48 11.98 -3.51
CA ASP A 68 13.41 11.61 -4.43
C ASP A 68 12.04 11.86 -3.79
N VAL A 69 11.90 11.52 -2.49
CA VAL A 69 10.65 11.75 -1.74
C VAL A 69 10.32 13.23 -1.62
N LYS A 70 11.32 14.08 -1.34
CA LYS A 70 11.13 15.55 -1.28
C LYS A 70 10.67 16.09 -2.64
N GLU A 71 11.31 15.67 -3.71
CA GLU A 71 10.95 16.08 -5.08
C GLU A 71 9.55 15.60 -5.45
N LEU A 72 9.21 14.35 -5.13
CA LEU A 72 7.86 13.80 -5.34
C LEU A 72 6.79 14.66 -4.66
N VAL A 73 6.97 14.98 -3.38
CA VAL A 73 6.00 15.80 -2.63
C VAL A 73 5.95 17.22 -3.19
N HIS A 74 7.10 17.84 -3.46
CA HIS A 74 7.19 19.18 -4.06
C HIS A 74 6.44 19.26 -5.40
N HIS A 75 6.69 18.33 -6.32
CA HIS A 75 6.02 18.28 -7.62
C HIS A 75 4.51 18.02 -7.48
N SER A 76 4.10 17.19 -6.51
CA SER A 76 2.68 16.94 -6.23
C SER A 76 1.96 18.21 -5.80
N ILE A 77 2.56 18.97 -4.87
CA ILE A 77 2.03 20.26 -4.39
C ILE A 77 2.07 21.31 -5.49
N SER A 78 3.15 21.42 -6.24
CA SER A 78 3.28 22.36 -7.36
C SER A 78 2.19 22.12 -8.42
N LYS A 79 1.85 20.85 -8.70
CA LYS A 79 0.86 20.49 -9.71
C LYS A 79 -0.58 20.65 -9.24
N TYR A 80 -0.88 20.25 -7.98
CA TYR A 80 -2.24 20.13 -7.49
C TYR A 80 -2.56 20.98 -6.26
N SER A 81 -1.57 21.72 -5.73
CA SER A 81 -1.66 22.65 -4.59
C SER A 81 -1.94 22.01 -3.23
N LYS A 82 -2.13 20.69 -3.16
CA LYS A 82 -2.44 19.97 -1.93
C LYS A 82 -2.16 18.47 -2.05
N VAL A 83 -2.18 17.77 -0.91
CA VAL A 83 -2.27 16.31 -0.82
C VAL A 83 -3.33 15.95 0.22
N ASP A 84 -4.41 15.31 -0.18
CA ASP A 84 -5.49 14.86 0.72
C ASP A 84 -5.32 13.41 1.17
N VAL A 85 -4.70 12.56 0.34
CA VAL A 85 -4.53 11.13 0.60
C VAL A 85 -3.11 10.69 0.29
N LEU A 86 -2.52 9.89 1.17
CA LEU A 86 -1.27 9.16 0.93
C LEU A 86 -1.52 7.67 1.08
N PHE A 87 -1.39 6.90 0.00
CA PHE A 87 -1.34 5.45 0.07
C PHE A 87 0.10 4.97 -0.03
N ASN A 88 0.69 4.65 1.12
CA ASN A 88 2.01 4.04 1.25
C ASN A 88 1.92 2.56 0.92
N ASN A 89 2.08 2.22 -0.35
CA ASN A 89 1.96 0.86 -0.84
C ASN A 89 3.30 0.29 -1.34
N ALA A 90 4.30 1.11 -1.65
CA ALA A 90 5.61 0.61 -2.03
C ALA A 90 6.15 -0.38 -1.00
N GLY A 91 6.61 -1.52 -1.47
CA GLY A 91 7.18 -2.57 -0.62
C GLY A 91 7.80 -3.67 -1.44
N ILE A 92 8.74 -4.37 -0.85
CA ILE A 92 9.44 -5.51 -1.44
C ILE A 92 9.46 -6.69 -0.47
N ASN A 93 9.64 -7.89 -1.02
CA ASN A 93 10.07 -9.06 -0.30
C ASN A 93 11.18 -9.73 -1.10
N GLU A 94 12.05 -10.49 -0.46
CA GLU A 94 13.10 -11.23 -1.15
C GLU A 94 12.52 -12.40 -1.93
N LYS A 95 13.02 -12.60 -3.17
CA LYS A 95 12.64 -13.79 -3.97
C LYS A 95 13.16 -15.07 -3.37
N GLN A 96 14.36 -15.03 -2.83
CA GLN A 96 14.99 -16.15 -2.13
C GLN A 96 14.85 -15.93 -0.63
N MET A 97 13.76 -16.44 -0.07
CA MET A 97 13.46 -16.32 1.34
C MET A 97 14.37 -17.23 2.16
N SER A 98 14.96 -16.69 3.23
CA SER A 98 15.91 -17.39 4.10
C SER A 98 15.46 -17.36 5.56
N LYS A 99 15.91 -18.35 6.35
CA LYS A 99 15.80 -18.29 7.81
C LYS A 99 16.70 -17.17 8.35
N ILE A 100 16.41 -16.68 9.55
CA ILE A 100 17.15 -15.57 10.16
C ILE A 100 18.67 -15.81 10.21
N THR A 101 19.11 -17.06 10.40
CA THR A 101 20.53 -17.42 10.43
C THR A 101 21.24 -17.24 9.08
N ASP A 102 20.49 -17.33 7.99
CA ASP A 102 21.00 -17.33 6.62
C ASP A 102 20.69 -16.00 5.90
N GLU A 103 19.90 -15.15 6.53
CA GLU A 103 19.53 -13.84 5.99
C GLU A 103 20.71 -12.87 6.08
N THR A 104 21.13 -12.29 4.96
CA THR A 104 22.24 -11.33 4.95
C THR A 104 21.82 -9.96 5.49
N LYS A 105 22.78 -9.24 6.11
CA LYS A 105 22.54 -7.86 6.56
C LYS A 105 22.08 -6.95 5.41
N SER A 106 22.61 -7.14 4.21
CA SER A 106 22.22 -6.37 3.02
C SER A 106 20.77 -6.63 2.63
N SER A 107 20.29 -7.88 2.66
CA SER A 107 18.89 -8.21 2.39
C SER A 107 17.96 -7.60 3.45
N TRP A 108 18.33 -7.75 4.72
CA TRP A 108 17.63 -7.12 5.84
C TRP A 108 17.49 -5.62 5.67
N ASP A 109 18.60 -4.91 5.44
CA ASP A 109 18.62 -3.45 5.29
C ASP A 109 17.75 -3.01 4.12
N LYS A 110 17.87 -3.65 2.96
CA LYS A 110 17.10 -3.33 1.77
C LYS A 110 15.59 -3.46 2.00
N ILE A 111 15.14 -4.50 2.74
CA ILE A 111 13.72 -4.67 3.08
C ILE A 111 13.26 -3.53 4.01
N PHE A 112 14.05 -3.19 5.02
CA PHE A 112 13.72 -2.10 5.94
C PHE A 112 13.75 -0.75 5.24
N ASP A 113 14.71 -0.49 4.36
CA ASP A 113 14.83 0.77 3.63
C ASP A 113 13.60 1.05 2.77
N VAL A 114 13.07 0.05 2.10
CA VAL A 114 11.88 0.26 1.27
C VAL A 114 10.59 0.19 2.10
N ASN A 115 10.43 -0.88 2.92
CA ASN A 115 9.14 -1.18 3.55
C ASN A 115 8.83 -0.28 4.76
N LEU A 116 9.86 0.19 5.48
CA LEU A 116 9.72 1.00 6.68
C LEU A 116 10.27 2.42 6.50
N ASN A 117 11.56 2.56 6.16
CA ASN A 117 12.19 3.87 6.04
C ASN A 117 11.56 4.70 4.91
N GLY A 118 11.25 4.08 3.77
CA GLY A 118 10.55 4.75 2.66
C GLY A 118 9.17 5.24 3.06
N MET A 119 8.43 4.43 3.82
CA MET A 119 7.12 4.82 4.34
C MET A 119 7.24 5.96 5.37
N PHE A 120 8.22 5.88 6.26
CA PHE A 120 8.54 6.96 7.20
C PHE A 120 8.87 8.27 6.45
N LEU A 121 9.71 8.23 5.43
CA LEU A 121 10.08 9.41 4.64
C LEU A 121 8.87 10.03 3.95
N MET A 122 8.02 9.21 3.33
CA MET A 122 6.77 9.69 2.72
C MET A 122 5.87 10.39 3.74
N ILE A 123 5.66 9.78 4.91
CA ILE A 123 4.85 10.36 5.98
C ILE A 123 5.48 11.67 6.47
N LYS A 124 6.79 11.68 6.73
CA LYS A 124 7.56 12.86 7.20
C LYS A 124 7.37 14.08 6.30
N HIS A 125 7.36 13.87 4.97
CA HIS A 125 7.28 14.98 4.01
C HIS A 125 5.87 15.34 3.57
N VAL A 126 4.89 14.42 3.68
CA VAL A 126 3.48 14.69 3.34
C VAL A 126 2.71 15.29 4.52
N LEU A 127 2.98 14.82 5.75
CA LEU A 127 2.26 15.27 6.95
C LEU A 127 2.23 16.80 7.15
N PRO A 128 3.34 17.55 6.99
CA PRO A 128 3.30 19.01 7.15
C PRO A 128 2.28 19.69 6.22
N GLU A 129 2.12 19.21 5.01
CA GLU A 129 1.15 19.74 4.06
C GLU A 129 -0.31 19.40 4.45
N MET A 130 -0.53 18.19 4.99
CA MET A 130 -1.84 17.81 5.53
C MET A 130 -2.19 18.61 6.80
N VAL A 131 -1.22 18.85 7.70
CA VAL A 131 -1.40 19.69 8.91
C VAL A 131 -1.77 21.10 8.51
N LYS A 132 -1.07 21.70 7.55
CA LYS A 132 -1.37 23.03 7.00
C LYS A 132 -2.77 23.10 6.38
N ALA A 133 -3.23 22.01 5.76
CA ALA A 133 -4.58 21.93 5.18
C ALA A 133 -5.67 21.61 6.23
N GLY A 134 -5.31 21.23 7.47
CA GLY A 134 -6.24 20.83 8.54
C GLY A 134 -7.02 19.55 8.26
N ARG A 135 -6.52 18.69 7.36
CA ARG A 135 -7.14 17.41 7.00
C ARG A 135 -6.18 16.50 6.23
N GLY A 136 -6.39 15.19 6.34
CA GLY A 136 -5.63 14.22 5.57
C GLY A 136 -6.03 12.76 5.87
N SER A 137 -5.73 11.87 4.95
CA SER A 137 -5.83 10.42 5.18
C SER A 137 -4.56 9.72 4.71
N ILE A 138 -3.87 9.06 5.63
CA ILE A 138 -2.69 8.23 5.35
C ILE A 138 -3.07 6.77 5.53
N ILE A 139 -2.77 5.96 4.52
CA ILE A 139 -3.06 4.54 4.50
C ILE A 139 -1.75 3.80 4.29
N ASN A 140 -1.36 3.00 5.27
CA ASN A 140 -0.11 2.24 5.24
C ASN A 140 -0.39 0.78 4.87
N ASN A 141 0.17 0.31 3.76
CA ASN A 141 0.02 -1.09 3.34
C ASN A 141 0.99 -1.98 4.12
N SER A 142 0.48 -2.59 5.20
CA SER A 142 1.20 -3.56 6.01
C SER A 142 1.03 -4.99 5.46
N SER A 143 0.70 -5.96 6.29
CA SER A 143 0.45 -7.36 5.93
C SER A 143 -0.20 -8.10 7.09
N VAL A 144 -0.94 -9.18 6.83
CA VAL A 144 -1.35 -10.14 7.88
C VAL A 144 -0.13 -10.76 8.58
N LEU A 145 1.03 -10.78 7.94
CA LEU A 145 2.30 -11.24 8.53
C LEU A 145 2.85 -10.31 9.62
N SER A 146 2.23 -9.15 9.85
CA SER A 146 2.47 -8.33 11.04
C SER A 146 1.65 -8.78 12.26
N LEU A 147 0.65 -9.64 12.06
CA LEU A 147 -0.27 -10.16 13.09
C LEU A 147 -0.01 -11.62 13.43
N GLN A 148 0.48 -12.37 12.47
CA GLN A 148 0.72 -13.81 12.57
C GLN A 148 2.01 -14.21 11.87
N ALA A 149 2.55 -15.37 12.22
CA ALA A 149 3.67 -15.98 11.52
C ALA A 149 3.21 -17.14 10.64
N ASN A 150 3.98 -17.45 9.61
CA ASN A 150 3.83 -18.63 8.77
C ASN A 150 5.14 -19.39 8.67
N LYS A 151 5.13 -20.55 7.99
CA LYS A 151 6.33 -21.40 7.81
C LYS A 151 7.29 -20.87 6.73
N VAL A 152 6.92 -19.81 5.99
CA VAL A 152 7.76 -19.24 4.93
C VAL A 152 8.85 -18.38 5.56
N PRO A 153 10.13 -18.66 5.32
CA PRO A 153 11.25 -17.89 5.88
C PRO A 153 11.25 -16.46 5.29
N SER A 154 10.98 -15.46 6.12
CA SER A 154 10.97 -14.03 5.71
C SER A 154 10.95 -13.11 6.93
N THR A 155 11.94 -13.27 7.82
CA THR A 155 11.94 -12.59 9.13
C THR A 155 11.99 -11.07 8.99
N SER A 156 12.83 -10.53 8.10
CA SER A 156 12.92 -9.09 7.84
C SER A 156 11.60 -8.51 7.34
N TYR A 157 10.89 -9.23 6.47
CA TYR A 157 9.59 -8.79 5.99
C TYR A 157 8.55 -8.72 7.12
N HIS A 158 8.44 -9.78 7.95
CA HIS A 158 7.55 -9.78 9.13
C HIS A 158 7.88 -8.63 10.07
N ALA A 159 9.16 -8.45 10.40
CA ALA A 159 9.63 -7.38 11.28
C ALA A 159 9.30 -5.99 10.71
N SER A 160 9.57 -5.76 9.41
CA SER A 160 9.25 -4.48 8.76
C SER A 160 7.75 -4.16 8.77
N LYS A 161 6.90 -5.16 8.50
CA LYS A 161 5.43 -4.97 8.50
C LYS A 161 4.86 -4.84 9.93
N GLY A 162 5.45 -5.50 10.92
CA GLY A 162 5.16 -5.29 12.33
C GLY A 162 5.46 -3.85 12.77
N ALA A 163 6.63 -3.33 12.36
CA ALA A 163 7.03 -1.95 12.63
C ALA A 163 6.07 -0.93 11.98
N VAL A 164 5.66 -1.15 10.73
CA VAL A 164 4.65 -0.32 10.03
C VAL A 164 3.34 -0.27 10.82
N THR A 165 2.86 -1.42 11.30
CA THR A 165 1.62 -1.50 12.08
C THR A 165 1.71 -0.72 13.39
N SER A 166 2.83 -0.83 14.11
CA SER A 166 3.07 -0.08 15.36
C SER A 166 3.19 1.42 15.09
N MET A 167 3.98 1.82 14.09
CA MET A 167 4.17 3.21 13.68
C MET A 167 2.84 3.87 13.29
N THR A 168 1.97 3.16 12.57
CA THR A 168 0.64 3.64 12.18
C THR A 168 -0.17 4.09 13.38
N ARG A 169 -0.26 3.26 14.42
CA ARG A 169 -1.02 3.57 15.65
C ARG A 169 -0.46 4.79 16.37
N LYS A 170 0.86 4.88 16.49
CA LYS A 170 1.51 6.01 17.19
C LYS A 170 1.26 7.33 16.48
N ILE A 171 1.50 7.38 15.17
CA ILE A 171 1.32 8.61 14.39
C ILE A 171 -0.17 9.01 14.30
N ALA A 172 -1.09 8.05 14.27
CA ALA A 172 -2.53 8.33 14.29
C ALA A 172 -2.95 9.14 15.52
N ILE A 173 -2.42 8.79 16.69
CA ILE A 173 -2.72 9.51 17.94
C ILE A 173 -2.07 10.90 17.93
N ASP A 174 -0.82 11.02 17.45
CA ASP A 174 -0.09 12.29 17.41
C ASP A 174 -0.78 13.36 16.56
N TYR A 175 -1.44 12.95 15.48
CA TYR A 175 -2.02 13.88 14.50
C TYR A 175 -3.56 13.88 14.45
N ALA A 176 -4.23 13.18 15.37
CA ALA A 176 -5.70 13.15 15.44
C ALA A 176 -6.30 14.55 15.62
N GLN A 177 -5.71 15.39 16.47
CA GLN A 177 -6.19 16.76 16.69
C GLN A 177 -6.00 17.68 15.46
N SER A 178 -5.14 17.31 14.53
CA SER A 178 -4.99 18.00 13.24
C SER A 178 -5.98 17.52 12.20
N ASN A 179 -6.97 16.69 12.59
CA ASN A 179 -7.95 16.08 11.68
C ASN A 179 -7.30 15.23 10.57
N ILE A 180 -6.18 14.55 10.92
CA ILE A 180 -5.48 13.63 10.02
C ILE A 180 -5.72 12.21 10.52
N ARG A 181 -6.25 11.36 9.64
CA ARG A 181 -6.50 9.95 9.92
C ARG A 181 -5.35 9.11 9.37
N ILE A 182 -4.87 8.16 10.15
CA ILE A 182 -3.77 7.28 9.74
C ILE A 182 -4.15 5.84 10.09
N ASN A 183 -4.24 4.97 9.07
CA ASN A 183 -4.69 3.61 9.22
C ASN A 183 -3.77 2.65 8.47
N ALA A 184 -3.80 1.37 8.82
CA ALA A 184 -3.10 0.33 8.07
C ALA A 184 -4.10 -0.63 7.40
N ILE A 185 -3.73 -1.14 6.23
CA ILE A 185 -4.37 -2.31 5.62
C ILE A 185 -3.45 -3.51 5.85
N HIS A 186 -4.03 -4.65 6.17
CA HIS A 186 -3.33 -5.92 6.30
C HIS A 186 -3.81 -6.89 5.22
N PRO A 187 -3.21 -6.87 4.02
CA PRO A 187 -3.51 -7.84 2.97
C PRO A 187 -3.11 -9.25 3.38
N GLY A 188 -3.94 -10.23 3.01
CA GLY A 188 -3.55 -11.62 2.96
C GLY A 188 -2.79 -11.98 1.68
N SER A 189 -3.05 -13.18 1.15
CA SER A 189 -2.48 -13.64 -0.12
C SER A 189 -3.17 -12.96 -1.31
N ILE A 190 -2.52 -11.98 -1.94
CA ILE A 190 -3.04 -11.20 -3.06
C ILE A 190 -2.25 -11.53 -4.34
N ALA A 191 -2.93 -11.76 -5.46
CA ALA A 191 -2.32 -12.03 -6.76
C ALA A 191 -1.59 -10.79 -7.30
N THR A 192 -0.26 -10.82 -7.27
CA THR A 192 0.61 -9.73 -7.67
C THR A 192 1.93 -10.29 -8.21
N GLU A 193 2.73 -9.46 -8.89
CA GLU A 193 4.10 -9.82 -9.27
C GLU A 193 4.95 -10.30 -8.08
N MET A 194 4.74 -9.75 -6.89
CA MET A 194 5.46 -10.13 -5.67
C MET A 194 5.17 -11.58 -5.25
N THR A 195 3.93 -12.05 -5.45
CA THR A 195 3.54 -13.43 -5.13
C THR A 195 3.83 -14.43 -6.23
N GLY A 196 4.26 -13.95 -7.42
CA GLY A 196 4.50 -14.77 -8.59
C GLY A 196 3.24 -15.37 -9.20
N VAL A 197 2.06 -14.92 -8.77
CA VAL A 197 0.77 -15.40 -9.29
C VAL A 197 0.15 -14.30 -10.16
N GLU A 198 -0.01 -14.59 -11.43
CA GLU A 198 -0.70 -13.71 -12.35
C GLU A 198 -2.22 -13.90 -12.25
N LEU A 199 -2.98 -12.83 -12.46
CA LEU A 199 -4.45 -12.86 -12.43
C LEU A 199 -5.05 -13.87 -13.40
N ILE A 200 -4.37 -14.14 -14.52
CA ILE A 200 -4.80 -15.10 -15.56
C ILE A 200 -4.83 -16.54 -15.01
N ASN A 201 -3.98 -16.86 -14.03
CA ASN A 201 -3.85 -18.21 -13.47
C ASN A 201 -4.79 -18.47 -12.29
N LEU A 202 -5.57 -17.48 -11.83
CA LEU A 202 -6.44 -17.62 -10.65
C LEU A 202 -7.64 -18.57 -10.84
N ASN A 203 -8.00 -18.88 -12.09
CA ASN A 203 -9.10 -19.80 -12.41
C ASN A 203 -8.67 -21.26 -12.59
N GLN A 204 -7.37 -21.58 -12.39
CA GLN A 204 -6.91 -22.95 -12.45
C GLN A 204 -7.32 -23.72 -11.20
N SER A 205 -7.87 -24.90 -11.36
CA SER A 205 -8.41 -25.74 -10.29
C SER A 205 -7.38 -26.08 -9.19
N GLU A 206 -6.11 -26.20 -9.56
CA GLU A 206 -5.00 -26.42 -8.61
C GLU A 206 -4.75 -25.23 -7.72
N VAL A 207 -4.73 -24.01 -8.27
CA VAL A 207 -4.57 -22.78 -7.52
C VAL A 207 -5.72 -22.58 -6.54
N ILE A 208 -6.97 -22.84 -6.98
CA ILE A 208 -8.15 -22.77 -6.12
C ILE A 208 -8.10 -23.85 -5.02
N GLY A 209 -7.65 -25.08 -5.34
CA GLY A 209 -7.52 -26.17 -4.39
C GLY A 209 -6.56 -25.85 -3.23
N ASP A 210 -5.44 -25.22 -3.54
CA ASP A 210 -4.45 -24.81 -2.55
C ASP A 210 -4.93 -23.68 -1.64
N PHE A 211 -5.73 -22.73 -2.17
CA PHE A 211 -6.29 -21.63 -1.37
C PHE A 211 -7.44 -22.06 -0.48
N LYS A 212 -8.28 -23.04 -0.88
CA LYS A 212 -9.28 -23.66 -0.01
C LYS A 212 -8.67 -24.25 1.27
N LYS A 213 -7.40 -24.65 1.21
CA LYS A 213 -6.67 -25.16 2.38
C LYS A 213 -6.04 -24.07 3.22
N LYS A 214 -5.83 -22.86 2.69
CA LYS A 214 -5.05 -21.79 3.36
C LYS A 214 -5.94 -20.74 4.03
N GLN A 215 -7.18 -20.57 3.57
CA GLN A 215 -8.09 -19.54 4.07
C GLN A 215 -9.56 -19.92 3.83
N PRO A 216 -10.51 -19.36 4.62
CA PRO A 216 -11.95 -19.66 4.50
C PRO A 216 -12.54 -19.28 3.15
N LEU A 217 -12.22 -18.09 2.60
CA LEU A 217 -12.67 -17.74 1.25
C LEU A 217 -11.83 -18.49 0.21
N PRO A 218 -12.46 -19.28 -0.69
CA PRO A 218 -11.75 -20.26 -1.54
C PRO A 218 -11.13 -19.60 -2.77
N ARG A 219 -10.54 -18.42 -2.64
CA ARG A 219 -9.84 -17.72 -3.71
C ARG A 219 -8.68 -16.90 -3.17
N MET A 220 -7.68 -16.69 -3.99
CA MET A 220 -6.70 -15.65 -3.74
C MET A 220 -7.35 -14.26 -3.81
N GLY A 221 -6.88 -13.32 -3.01
CA GLY A 221 -7.33 -11.94 -3.14
C GLY A 221 -6.86 -11.32 -4.46
N HIS A 222 -7.66 -10.44 -5.00
CA HIS A 222 -7.30 -9.63 -6.17
C HIS A 222 -6.77 -8.27 -5.71
N PRO A 223 -5.88 -7.61 -6.46
CA PRO A 223 -5.42 -6.25 -6.17
C PRO A 223 -6.57 -5.26 -5.92
N ILE A 224 -7.69 -5.45 -6.60
CA ILE A 224 -8.89 -4.60 -6.44
C ILE A 224 -9.54 -4.76 -5.05
N ASP A 225 -9.42 -5.91 -4.39
CA ASP A 225 -9.96 -6.09 -3.03
C ASP A 225 -9.25 -5.12 -2.06
N ILE A 226 -7.94 -4.92 -2.24
CA ILE A 226 -7.16 -3.97 -1.46
C ILE A 226 -7.46 -2.52 -1.87
N ALA A 227 -7.66 -2.28 -3.16
CA ALA A 227 -8.01 -0.95 -3.65
C ALA A 227 -9.36 -0.46 -3.07
N TYR A 228 -10.36 -1.32 -2.91
CA TYR A 228 -11.62 -0.96 -2.25
C TYR A 228 -11.45 -0.64 -0.75
N ALA A 229 -10.60 -1.37 -0.04
CA ALA A 229 -10.26 -1.06 1.35
C ALA A 229 -9.53 0.30 1.45
N ALA A 230 -8.58 0.55 0.56
CA ALA A 230 -7.88 1.84 0.47
C ALA A 230 -8.86 2.97 0.12
N LEU A 231 -9.81 2.76 -0.79
CA LEU A 231 -10.83 3.73 -1.16
C LEU A 231 -11.71 4.10 0.04
N TYR A 232 -12.17 3.12 0.82
CA TYR A 232 -12.93 3.36 2.04
C TYR A 232 -12.13 4.24 3.01
N LEU A 233 -10.87 3.88 3.30
CA LEU A 233 -10.03 4.64 4.23
C LEU A 233 -9.63 6.03 3.70
N ALA A 234 -9.58 6.22 2.38
CA ALA A 234 -9.30 7.51 1.73
C ALA A 234 -10.51 8.44 1.72
N SER A 235 -11.72 7.89 1.72
CA SER A 235 -12.99 8.63 1.60
C SER A 235 -13.45 9.20 2.95
N ASP A 236 -14.43 10.09 2.90
CA ASP A 236 -15.04 10.68 4.09
C ASP A 236 -15.97 9.69 4.83
N GLU A 237 -16.29 8.53 4.23
CA GLU A 237 -17.02 7.44 4.87
C GLU A 237 -16.28 6.87 6.08
N SER A 238 -14.95 7.01 6.12
CA SER A 238 -14.10 6.60 7.24
C SER A 238 -13.70 7.76 8.15
N ALA A 239 -14.49 8.85 8.21
CA ALA A 239 -14.16 10.06 8.97
C ALA A 239 -13.91 9.80 10.47
N PHE A 240 -14.52 8.75 11.05
CA PHE A 240 -14.32 8.38 12.46
C PHE A 240 -13.40 7.16 12.63
N VAL A 241 -12.52 6.87 11.64
CA VAL A 241 -11.63 5.71 11.63
C VAL A 241 -10.17 6.19 11.58
N THR A 242 -9.44 6.06 12.69
CA THR A 242 -8.00 6.33 12.79
C THR A 242 -7.31 5.36 13.74
N GLY A 243 -6.05 5.04 13.51
CA GLY A 243 -5.26 4.10 14.30
C GLY A 243 -5.64 2.63 14.12
N THR A 244 -6.54 2.31 13.19
CA THR A 244 -7.01 0.94 12.96
C THR A 244 -6.11 0.16 12.01
N THR A 245 -6.29 -1.17 12.05
CA THR A 245 -5.75 -2.13 11.10
C THR A 245 -6.91 -2.84 10.41
N LEU A 246 -7.13 -2.55 9.13
CA LEU A 246 -8.17 -3.20 8.33
C LEU A 246 -7.61 -4.43 7.64
N THR A 247 -7.99 -5.61 8.12
CA THR A 247 -7.55 -6.88 7.55
C THR A 247 -8.40 -7.25 6.32
N VAL A 248 -7.73 -7.56 5.21
CA VAL A 248 -8.35 -7.95 3.93
C VAL A 248 -7.64 -9.19 3.41
N ASP A 249 -8.03 -10.36 3.91
CA ASP A 249 -7.25 -11.60 3.78
C ASP A 249 -8.09 -12.87 3.51
N GLY A 250 -9.37 -12.72 3.23
CA GLY A 250 -10.25 -13.88 3.03
C GLY A 250 -10.46 -14.75 4.27
N GLY A 251 -10.22 -14.19 5.47
CA GLY A 251 -10.31 -14.89 6.75
C GLY A 251 -9.04 -15.65 7.14
N GLN A 252 -7.94 -15.49 6.40
CA GLN A 252 -6.68 -16.21 6.62
C GLN A 252 -6.15 -16.06 8.06
N SER A 253 -6.17 -14.84 8.61
CA SER A 253 -5.66 -14.56 9.96
C SER A 253 -6.61 -14.97 11.10
N SER A 254 -7.88 -15.21 10.78
CA SER A 254 -8.91 -15.63 11.75
C SER A 254 -9.18 -17.13 11.72
N PHE A 255 -8.49 -17.86 10.84
CA PHE A 255 -8.74 -19.29 10.61
C PHE A 255 -7.72 -20.15 11.31
N TYR A 256 -8.15 -20.93 12.29
CA TYR A 256 -7.34 -21.98 12.93
C TYR A 256 -7.59 -23.32 12.23
N ARG A 257 -6.52 -23.93 11.72
CA ARG A 257 -6.59 -25.30 11.21
C ARG A 257 -6.56 -26.32 12.35
N VAL A 258 -7.55 -27.15 12.40
CA VAL A 258 -7.47 -28.44 13.08
C VAL A 258 -7.01 -29.44 12.01
N GLU A 259 -5.81 -29.96 12.13
CA GLU A 259 -5.28 -31.05 11.27
C GLU A 259 -6.01 -32.34 11.57
#